data_0800463e48e4d01cde0d5f050541ce02
#
_entry.id   0800463e48e4d01cde0d5f050541ce02
#
_cell.length_a   1.000
_cell.length_b   1.000
_cell.length_c   1.000
_cell.angle_alpha   90.00
_cell.angle_beta   90.00
_cell.angle_gamma   90.00
#
_symmetry.space_group_name_H-M   'P 1'
#
loop_
_entity.id
_entity.type
_entity.pdbx_description
1 polymer ?
#
loop_
_entity_poly.entity_id
_entity_poly.type
_entity_poly.pdbx_seq_one_letter_code
_entity_poly.pdbx_strand_id
1 'polypeptide(L)'
;MKTDIQIARECELKPIGDIAAQLGIAPEDIEPYGRYMAKVPVNLIDEKKVKQSRLILVTAISPTKAGIGKTTVSIGLTLGLNKIGKKAAVALREPSLGPCFGIKGGAAGGGYAQVLPMEKINLHFTGDFHAVTSAHNTISALLDNYIYQHRKEGFSLREIYWKRVLDVNDRALRNVVTGLRGDGVVSETGFDITPASELMAILCLATSEEDLQRRIENIVLGVTADGKHFRVKDLGVAGAITVLMRDALNPNLVQTTEQTPAFIHGGPFANIAHGCSSVLATKMAMSYCDYVVTEAGFGADLGAEKFFDIKCRKAGLQPRLVVIVATTQGLKMHGGVSLDHIKEPNAKGLTEGLKNLNRHIRNMQGFGQPVIVTLNRFDFDIEEEIDIVRKNCEDLGVGFAVNEAFLKGGEGAMELAQLAVDTIDKQQPLPIRFTYKEADCLEDKIEKVCKRIYGASAVEYSPKVKKKLDSLRATFTDDDGAIAHYPVCIAKTQFSFSADSTRYGSPEGFTIRIRDVILNCGSEMIVAIAGDMVRMPGLPKSPQAERITIENGEIEGLS
;
A
#
# COMPACT_ATOMS: atom_id res chain seq x y z
N MET A 1 9.56 -17.78 -23.26
CA MET A 1 8.61 -16.66 -23.02
C MET A 1 9.42 -15.38 -22.95
N LYS A 2 8.93 -14.25 -23.52
CA LYS A 2 9.60 -12.95 -23.38
C LYS A 2 9.58 -12.50 -21.92
N THR A 3 10.63 -11.78 -21.49
CA THR A 3 10.66 -11.16 -20.16
C THR A 3 9.73 -9.93 -20.09
N ASP A 4 9.36 -9.50 -18.88
CA ASP A 4 8.50 -8.33 -18.69
C ASP A 4 9.07 -7.08 -19.35
N ILE A 5 10.38 -6.87 -19.24
CA ILE A 5 11.08 -5.73 -19.86
C ILE A 5 11.09 -5.82 -21.40
N GLN A 6 11.22 -7.03 -21.97
CA GLN A 6 11.13 -7.22 -23.42
C GLN A 6 9.74 -6.92 -23.96
N ILE A 7 8.69 -7.36 -23.24
CA ILE A 7 7.30 -7.04 -23.57
C ILE A 7 7.08 -5.53 -23.49
N ALA A 8 7.56 -4.89 -22.42
CA ALA A 8 7.43 -3.44 -22.22
C ALA A 8 8.06 -2.63 -23.36
N ARG A 9 9.22 -3.04 -23.87
CA ARG A 9 9.95 -2.37 -24.98
C ARG A 9 9.26 -2.52 -26.33
N GLU A 10 8.60 -3.65 -26.56
CA GLU A 10 7.86 -3.90 -27.81
C GLU A 10 6.55 -3.13 -27.88
N CYS A 11 6.04 -2.64 -26.74
CA CYS A 11 4.79 -1.87 -26.72
C CYS A 11 4.99 -0.47 -27.32
N GLU A 12 4.16 -0.13 -28.30
CA GLU A 12 4.10 1.22 -28.83
C GLU A 12 3.45 2.16 -27.81
N LEU A 13 4.19 3.18 -27.36
CA LEU A 13 3.71 4.16 -26.40
C LEU A 13 3.14 5.40 -27.10
N LYS A 14 1.98 5.85 -26.65
CA LYS A 14 1.43 7.16 -27.04
C LYS A 14 2.07 8.29 -26.23
N PRO A 15 2.21 9.49 -26.82
CA PRO A 15 2.53 10.68 -26.04
C PRO A 15 1.53 10.87 -24.89
N ILE A 16 2.02 11.33 -23.74
CA ILE A 16 1.18 11.42 -22.53
C ILE A 16 0.01 12.38 -22.69
N GLY A 17 0.15 13.41 -23.53
CA GLY A 17 -0.94 14.31 -23.89
C GLY A 17 -2.12 13.59 -24.57
N ASP A 18 -1.84 12.57 -25.39
CA ASP A 18 -2.88 11.77 -26.05
C ASP A 18 -3.62 10.88 -25.02
N ILE A 19 -2.90 10.39 -24.02
CA ILE A 19 -3.49 9.63 -22.90
C ILE A 19 -4.36 10.54 -22.02
N ALA A 20 -3.92 11.78 -21.75
CA ALA A 20 -4.72 12.77 -21.05
C ALA A 20 -6.00 13.12 -21.82
N ALA A 21 -5.88 13.29 -23.14
CA ALA A 21 -7.03 13.57 -24.01
C ALA A 21 -8.08 12.42 -24.00
N GLN A 22 -7.68 11.15 -23.88
CA GLN A 22 -8.62 10.01 -23.70
C GLN A 22 -9.46 10.15 -22.43
N LEU A 23 -8.90 10.75 -21.37
CA LEU A 23 -9.63 11.08 -20.15
C LEU A 23 -10.55 12.28 -20.31
N GLY A 24 -10.28 13.15 -21.28
CA GLY A 24 -10.91 14.46 -21.45
C GLY A 24 -10.19 15.55 -20.64
N ILE A 25 -8.92 15.34 -20.32
CA ILE A 25 -8.02 16.34 -19.73
C ILE A 25 -7.26 16.98 -20.90
N ALA A 26 -7.26 18.32 -20.96
CA ALA A 26 -6.54 19.02 -22.01
C ALA A 26 -5.00 18.86 -21.80
N PRO A 27 -4.21 18.67 -22.87
CA PRO A 27 -2.76 18.49 -22.75
C PRO A 27 -2.05 19.65 -22.05
N GLU A 28 -2.60 20.85 -22.11
CA GLU A 28 -2.11 22.07 -21.44
C GLU A 28 -2.38 22.07 -19.92
N ASP A 29 -3.30 21.23 -19.44
CA ASP A 29 -3.66 21.13 -18.02
C ASP A 29 -2.79 20.13 -17.26
N ILE A 30 -1.91 19.40 -17.94
CA ILE A 30 -0.97 18.47 -17.32
C ILE A 30 0.46 19.00 -17.36
N GLU A 31 1.30 18.55 -16.43
CA GLU A 31 2.74 18.85 -16.41
C GLU A 31 3.53 17.65 -16.92
N PRO A 32 4.06 17.67 -18.17
CA PRO A 32 4.79 16.55 -18.74
C PRO A 32 6.14 16.31 -18.05
N TYR A 33 6.41 15.06 -17.69
CA TYR A 33 7.71 14.55 -17.24
C TYR A 33 8.32 13.70 -18.36
N GLY A 34 8.77 14.37 -19.42
CA GLY A 34 9.15 13.74 -20.66
C GLY A 34 7.95 13.36 -21.52
N ARG A 35 8.15 12.41 -22.48
CA ARG A 35 7.14 12.13 -23.50
C ARG A 35 5.96 11.27 -23.02
N TYR A 36 6.18 10.42 -22.01
CA TYR A 36 5.28 9.31 -21.68
C TYR A 36 4.74 9.34 -20.24
N MET A 37 5.06 10.36 -19.47
CA MET A 37 4.63 10.55 -18.08
C MET A 37 4.22 12.00 -17.86
N ALA A 38 3.28 12.25 -16.97
CA ALA A 38 2.90 13.60 -16.56
C ALA A 38 2.40 13.61 -15.11
N LYS A 39 2.50 14.77 -14.47
CA LYS A 39 1.74 15.08 -13.27
C LYS A 39 0.41 15.71 -13.63
N VAL A 40 -0.64 15.36 -12.88
CA VAL A 40 -1.99 15.89 -13.06
C VAL A 40 -2.35 16.72 -11.85
N PRO A 41 -2.53 18.04 -12.00
CA PRO A 41 -2.82 18.95 -10.89
C PRO A 41 -4.07 18.54 -10.10
N VAL A 42 -3.98 18.56 -8.76
CA VAL A 42 -5.06 18.09 -7.87
C VAL A 42 -6.35 18.90 -7.98
N ASN A 43 -6.28 20.15 -8.43
CA ASN A 43 -7.45 21.00 -8.66
C ASN A 43 -8.37 20.52 -9.80
N LEU A 44 -7.92 19.54 -10.60
CA LEU A 44 -8.73 18.88 -11.64
C LEU A 44 -9.63 17.77 -11.09
N ILE A 45 -9.60 17.48 -9.80
CA ILE A 45 -10.50 16.50 -9.18
C ILE A 45 -11.92 17.07 -9.13
N ASP A 46 -12.87 16.31 -9.69
CA ASP A 46 -14.31 16.63 -9.66
C ASP A 46 -15.05 15.71 -8.68
N GLU A 47 -15.33 16.21 -7.48
CA GLU A 47 -15.99 15.45 -6.41
C GLU A 47 -17.42 14.98 -6.78
N LYS A 48 -18.08 15.61 -7.76
CA LYS A 48 -19.39 15.14 -8.24
C LYS A 48 -19.23 13.89 -9.09
N LYS A 49 -18.24 13.86 -9.98
CA LYS A 49 -17.91 12.68 -10.79
C LYS A 49 -17.35 11.55 -9.93
N VAL A 50 -16.54 11.85 -8.93
CA VAL A 50 -16.04 10.85 -7.95
C VAL A 50 -17.19 10.06 -7.34
N LYS A 51 -18.29 10.68 -6.97
CA LYS A 51 -19.48 10.00 -6.40
C LYS A 51 -20.24 9.11 -7.40
N GLN A 52 -20.07 9.32 -8.69
CA GLN A 52 -20.73 8.55 -9.75
C GLN A 52 -19.89 7.38 -10.24
N SER A 53 -18.59 7.47 -10.09
CA SER A 53 -17.64 6.43 -10.52
C SER A 53 -17.71 5.18 -9.64
N ARG A 54 -17.41 4.04 -10.23
CA ARG A 54 -17.46 2.72 -9.59
C ARG A 54 -16.04 2.29 -9.21
N LEU A 55 -15.72 2.41 -7.93
CA LEU A 55 -14.43 2.00 -7.38
C LEU A 55 -14.42 0.49 -7.12
N ILE A 56 -13.43 -0.22 -7.67
CA ILE A 56 -13.19 -1.65 -7.47
C ILE A 56 -11.88 -1.81 -6.70
N LEU A 57 -11.96 -2.52 -5.57
CA LEU A 57 -10.78 -2.88 -4.79
C LEU A 57 -10.29 -4.26 -5.21
N VAL A 58 -9.04 -4.36 -5.65
CA VAL A 58 -8.35 -5.64 -5.83
C VAL A 58 -7.47 -5.91 -4.62
N THR A 59 -7.67 -7.06 -4.02
CA THR A 59 -6.88 -7.58 -2.90
C THR A 59 -6.53 -9.05 -3.16
N ALA A 60 -6.00 -9.77 -2.17
CA ALA A 60 -5.58 -11.15 -2.38
C ALA A 60 -5.72 -12.00 -1.11
N ILE A 61 -5.58 -13.31 -1.27
CA ILE A 61 -5.27 -14.23 -0.17
C ILE A 61 -3.98 -13.81 0.52
N SER A 62 -3.66 -14.37 1.70
CA SER A 62 -2.37 -14.11 2.35
C SER A 62 -1.22 -14.42 1.39
N PRO A 63 -0.25 -13.50 1.20
CA PRO A 63 0.85 -13.72 0.27
C PRO A 63 1.71 -14.91 0.70
N THR A 64 2.33 -15.53 -0.27
CA THR A 64 3.28 -16.62 -0.10
C THR A 64 4.58 -16.31 -0.85
N LYS A 65 5.60 -17.12 -0.63
CA LYS A 65 6.87 -17.01 -1.38
C LYS A 65 6.70 -17.27 -2.89
N ALA A 66 5.60 -17.94 -3.28
CA ALA A 66 5.30 -18.22 -4.69
C ALA A 66 4.77 -16.99 -5.47
N GLY A 67 4.42 -15.92 -4.76
CA GLY A 67 3.77 -14.76 -5.37
C GLY A 67 2.28 -14.97 -5.66
N ILE A 68 1.54 -13.89 -5.95
CA ILE A 68 0.10 -13.93 -6.26
C ILE A 68 -0.25 -13.17 -7.54
N GLY A 69 0.58 -12.19 -7.94
CA GLY A 69 0.36 -11.41 -9.16
C GLY A 69 -0.78 -10.39 -9.07
N LYS A 70 -1.05 -9.84 -7.87
CA LYS A 70 -2.15 -8.91 -7.63
C LYS A 70 -2.11 -7.68 -8.55
N THR A 71 -0.97 -7.02 -8.73
CA THR A 71 -0.82 -5.84 -9.59
C THR A 71 -1.12 -6.19 -11.05
N THR A 72 -0.63 -7.33 -11.53
CA THR A 72 -0.95 -7.85 -12.87
C THR A 72 -2.45 -8.04 -13.06
N VAL A 73 -3.14 -8.59 -12.04
CA VAL A 73 -4.60 -8.76 -12.08
C VAL A 73 -5.31 -7.40 -12.04
N SER A 74 -4.84 -6.43 -11.27
CA SER A 74 -5.45 -5.10 -11.20
C SER A 74 -5.37 -4.37 -12.54
N ILE A 75 -4.21 -4.43 -13.18
CA ILE A 75 -4.02 -3.88 -14.53
C ILE A 75 -4.86 -4.68 -15.53
N GLY A 76 -4.77 -6.03 -15.51
CA GLY A 76 -5.54 -6.90 -16.39
C GLY A 76 -7.04 -6.66 -16.33
N LEU A 77 -7.60 -6.53 -15.12
CA LEU A 77 -9.02 -6.20 -14.96
C LEU A 77 -9.36 -4.84 -15.59
N THR A 78 -8.49 -3.84 -15.45
CA THR A 78 -8.67 -2.52 -16.08
C THR A 78 -8.65 -2.64 -17.61
N LEU A 79 -7.70 -3.41 -18.15
CA LEU A 79 -7.62 -3.70 -19.59
C LEU A 79 -8.88 -4.43 -20.06
N GLY A 80 -9.33 -5.47 -19.35
CA GLY A 80 -10.55 -6.21 -19.66
C GLY A 80 -11.79 -5.33 -19.63
N LEU A 81 -11.92 -4.42 -18.66
CA LEU A 81 -13.01 -3.44 -18.62
C LEU A 81 -13.01 -2.53 -19.86
N ASN A 82 -11.84 -2.05 -20.30
CA ASN A 82 -11.74 -1.27 -21.54
C ASN A 82 -12.07 -2.12 -22.79
N LYS A 83 -11.66 -3.41 -22.84
CA LYS A 83 -12.01 -4.33 -23.93
C LYS A 83 -13.51 -4.56 -24.08
N ILE A 84 -14.25 -4.61 -22.98
CA ILE A 84 -15.72 -4.73 -23.01
C ILE A 84 -16.43 -3.37 -23.12
N GLY A 85 -15.72 -2.30 -23.51
CA GLY A 85 -16.28 -0.99 -23.83
C GLY A 85 -16.59 -0.12 -22.60
N LYS A 86 -16.02 -0.41 -21.44
CA LYS A 86 -16.15 0.46 -20.25
C LYS A 86 -14.99 1.45 -20.19
N LYS A 87 -15.24 2.68 -19.75
CA LYS A 87 -14.20 3.69 -19.52
C LYS A 87 -13.56 3.42 -18.16
N ALA A 88 -12.39 2.80 -18.13
CA ALA A 88 -11.72 2.38 -16.91
C ALA A 88 -10.27 2.84 -16.83
N ALA A 89 -9.80 3.16 -15.61
CA ALA A 89 -8.41 3.42 -15.28
C ALA A 89 -7.99 2.65 -14.02
N VAL A 90 -6.68 2.41 -13.86
CA VAL A 90 -6.11 1.81 -12.66
C VAL A 90 -5.40 2.88 -11.83
N ALA A 91 -5.53 2.80 -10.49
CA ALA A 91 -4.81 3.64 -9.54
C ALA A 91 -3.91 2.77 -8.64
N LEU A 92 -2.60 2.85 -8.84
CA LEU A 92 -1.60 2.00 -8.22
C LEU A 92 -0.67 2.78 -7.28
N ARG A 93 0.08 2.04 -6.47
CA ARG A 93 1.20 2.60 -5.70
C ARG A 93 2.44 2.71 -6.58
N GLU A 94 3.27 3.69 -6.25
CA GLU A 94 4.62 3.80 -6.78
C GLU A 94 5.53 2.76 -6.12
N PRO A 95 6.38 2.03 -6.88
CA PRO A 95 7.32 1.08 -6.33
C PRO A 95 8.49 1.78 -5.61
N SER A 96 9.02 1.12 -4.57
CA SER A 96 10.21 1.53 -3.83
C SER A 96 11.45 0.82 -4.38
N LEU A 97 12.58 1.53 -4.44
CA LEU A 97 13.86 0.98 -4.92
C LEU A 97 14.37 -0.16 -4.04
N GLY A 98 14.18 -0.09 -2.73
CA GLY A 98 14.66 -1.11 -1.80
C GLY A 98 14.19 -2.53 -2.16
N PRO A 99 12.88 -2.80 -2.29
CA PRO A 99 12.37 -4.08 -2.80
C PRO A 99 12.80 -4.39 -4.22
N CYS A 100 12.85 -3.41 -5.11
CA CYS A 100 13.19 -3.59 -6.53
C CYS A 100 14.61 -4.15 -6.70
N PHE A 101 15.56 -3.64 -5.93
CA PHE A 101 16.96 -4.13 -5.93
C PHE A 101 17.20 -5.23 -4.88
N GLY A 102 16.24 -5.51 -4.00
CA GLY A 102 16.34 -6.48 -2.91
C GLY A 102 15.81 -7.87 -3.26
N ILE A 103 14.59 -8.16 -2.82
CA ILE A 103 14.01 -9.52 -2.88
C ILE A 103 13.02 -9.68 -4.03
N LYS A 104 12.37 -8.59 -4.45
CA LYS A 104 11.18 -8.60 -5.31
C LYS A 104 11.40 -7.59 -6.43
N GLY A 105 11.09 -7.98 -7.65
CA GLY A 105 11.03 -7.06 -8.78
C GLY A 105 10.10 -5.87 -8.55
N GLY A 106 10.04 -4.95 -9.49
CA GLY A 106 9.19 -3.76 -9.45
C GLY A 106 7.70 -4.06 -9.30
N ALA A 107 6.89 -3.01 -9.20
CA ALA A 107 5.45 -3.12 -9.04
C ALA A 107 4.67 -2.56 -10.25
N ALA A 108 5.25 -2.71 -11.46
CA ALA A 108 4.64 -2.23 -12.71
C ALA A 108 3.67 -3.25 -13.38
N GLY A 109 3.37 -4.37 -12.71
CA GLY A 109 2.63 -5.50 -13.30
C GLY A 109 3.57 -6.52 -13.93
N GLY A 110 3.09 -7.37 -14.84
CA GLY A 110 3.91 -8.36 -15.53
C GLY A 110 3.22 -8.91 -16.79
N GLY A 111 4.01 -9.52 -17.68
CA GLY A 111 3.53 -10.01 -18.97
C GLY A 111 2.90 -8.89 -19.80
N TYR A 112 1.75 -9.16 -20.38
CA TYR A 112 0.97 -8.19 -21.17
C TYR A 112 0.07 -7.28 -20.33
N ALA A 113 0.10 -7.38 -19.01
CA ALA A 113 -0.63 -6.51 -18.09
C ALA A 113 0.36 -5.68 -17.25
N GLN A 114 0.94 -4.63 -17.86
CA GLN A 114 1.90 -3.73 -17.26
C GLN A 114 1.48 -2.27 -17.40
N VAL A 115 2.01 -1.41 -16.53
CA VAL A 115 2.04 0.06 -16.68
C VAL A 115 3.39 0.51 -17.20
N LEU A 116 3.40 1.48 -18.11
CA LEU A 116 4.56 1.87 -18.88
C LEU A 116 4.78 3.41 -18.81
N PRO A 117 6.02 3.87 -18.85
CA PRO A 117 7.29 3.13 -19.08
C PRO A 117 7.80 2.43 -17.81
N MET A 118 7.90 1.11 -17.83
CA MET A 118 8.19 0.25 -16.68
C MET A 118 9.53 0.59 -16.02
N GLU A 119 10.58 0.79 -16.78
CA GLU A 119 11.91 1.11 -16.28
C GLU A 119 11.91 2.43 -15.47
N LYS A 120 11.22 3.46 -15.96
CA LYS A 120 11.12 4.75 -15.28
C LYS A 120 10.33 4.63 -13.99
N ILE A 121 9.19 3.93 -14.03
CA ILE A 121 8.31 3.72 -12.87
C ILE A 121 9.03 2.99 -11.75
N ASN A 122 9.81 1.94 -12.07
CA ASN A 122 10.52 1.13 -11.09
C ASN A 122 11.79 1.78 -10.51
N LEU A 123 12.32 2.84 -11.13
CA LEU A 123 13.56 3.51 -10.70
C LEU A 123 13.27 4.87 -10.04
N HIS A 124 13.39 5.95 -10.78
CA HIS A 124 13.26 7.31 -10.19
C HIS A 124 11.94 7.99 -10.51
N PHE A 125 11.20 7.46 -11.46
CA PHE A 125 9.90 7.91 -11.92
C PHE A 125 9.82 9.44 -12.13
N THR A 126 9.00 10.14 -11.34
CA THR A 126 8.84 11.60 -11.37
C THR A 126 9.46 12.30 -10.16
N GLY A 127 10.06 11.54 -9.25
CA GLY A 127 10.78 12.06 -8.08
C GLY A 127 9.99 12.12 -6.79
N ASP A 128 8.80 11.51 -6.68
CA ASP A 128 7.98 11.57 -5.46
C ASP A 128 8.68 10.92 -4.26
N PHE A 129 9.33 9.77 -4.45
CA PHE A 129 10.15 9.14 -3.41
C PHE A 129 11.34 10.00 -2.98
N HIS A 130 11.97 10.69 -3.94
CA HIS A 130 13.04 11.65 -3.63
C HIS A 130 12.50 12.82 -2.81
N ALA A 131 11.36 13.37 -3.17
CA ALA A 131 10.72 14.46 -2.42
C ALA A 131 10.42 14.06 -0.97
N VAL A 132 9.80 12.89 -0.76
CA VAL A 132 9.54 12.34 0.58
C VAL A 132 10.82 12.11 1.36
N THR A 133 11.85 11.51 0.75
CA THR A 133 13.14 11.25 1.39
C THR A 133 13.84 12.54 1.79
N SER A 134 13.88 13.52 0.89
CA SER A 134 14.51 14.83 1.11
C SER A 134 13.77 15.62 2.19
N ALA A 135 12.45 15.68 2.12
CA ALA A 135 11.62 16.37 3.12
C ALA A 135 11.79 15.76 4.51
N HIS A 136 11.75 14.43 4.61
CA HIS A 136 11.93 13.71 5.88
C HIS A 136 13.29 13.96 6.50
N ASN A 137 14.35 13.84 5.71
CA ASN A 137 15.73 14.04 6.19
C ASN A 137 16.03 15.51 6.49
N THR A 138 15.37 16.45 5.79
CA THR A 138 15.45 17.88 6.11
C THR A 138 14.87 18.18 7.49
N ILE A 139 13.71 17.57 7.84
CA ILE A 139 13.16 17.66 9.21
C ILE A 139 14.18 17.11 10.22
N SER A 140 14.81 15.97 9.96
CA SER A 140 15.83 15.39 10.87
C SER A 140 17.02 16.33 11.08
N ALA A 141 17.53 16.91 9.99
CA ALA A 141 18.67 17.83 10.05
C ALA A 141 18.31 19.12 10.80
N LEU A 142 17.14 19.68 10.56
CA LEU A 142 16.66 20.88 11.24
C LEU A 142 16.40 20.63 12.73
N LEU A 143 15.88 19.45 13.10
CA LEU A 143 15.71 19.06 14.50
C LEU A 143 17.06 18.95 15.22
N ASP A 144 18.02 18.24 14.63
CA ASP A 144 19.36 18.09 15.20
C ASP A 144 20.05 19.46 15.36
N ASN A 145 19.91 20.33 14.35
CA ASN A 145 20.43 21.70 14.42
C ASN A 145 19.73 22.52 15.52
N TYR A 146 18.41 22.41 15.65
CA TYR A 146 17.64 23.11 16.68
C TYR A 146 18.11 22.69 18.09
N ILE A 147 18.24 21.39 18.35
CA ILE A 147 18.74 20.85 19.61
C ILE A 147 20.17 21.35 19.87
N TYR A 148 21.05 21.33 18.86
CA TYR A 148 22.45 21.79 19.00
C TYR A 148 22.55 23.27 19.31
N GLN A 149 21.82 24.14 18.64
CA GLN A 149 21.88 25.58 18.83
C GLN A 149 21.28 26.02 20.18
N HIS A 150 20.18 25.42 20.63
CA HIS A 150 19.48 25.80 21.87
C HIS A 150 19.93 25.02 23.12
N ARG A 151 20.95 24.14 23.01
CA ARG A 151 21.42 23.35 24.15
C ARG A 151 21.95 24.20 25.33
N LYS A 152 22.51 25.35 25.04
CA LYS A 152 23.01 26.29 26.07
C LYS A 152 21.87 27.04 26.77
N GLU A 153 20.70 27.11 26.16
CA GLU A 153 19.48 27.70 26.71
C GLU A 153 18.69 26.68 27.52
N GLY A 154 19.20 25.44 27.65
CA GLY A 154 18.57 24.37 28.41
C GLY A 154 17.57 23.55 27.61
N PHE A 155 17.45 23.76 26.30
CA PHE A 155 16.55 22.94 25.46
C PHE A 155 17.11 21.52 25.27
N SER A 156 16.27 20.54 25.56
CA SER A 156 16.54 19.12 25.28
C SER A 156 15.25 18.34 25.07
N LEU A 157 15.31 17.30 24.26
CA LEU A 157 14.25 16.31 24.15
C LEU A 157 14.62 15.09 24.98
N ARG A 158 13.68 14.66 25.85
CA ARG A 158 13.83 13.42 26.62
C ARG A 158 13.81 12.17 25.74
N GLU A 159 13.05 12.24 24.65
CA GLU A 159 12.91 11.16 23.68
C GLU A 159 12.74 11.77 22.27
N ILE A 160 13.47 11.26 21.29
CA ILE A 160 13.37 11.65 19.88
C ILE A 160 12.74 10.49 19.12
N TYR A 161 11.61 10.75 18.46
CA TYR A 161 10.87 9.75 17.66
C TYR A 161 11.29 9.77 16.20
N TRP A 162 11.71 10.93 15.70
CA TRP A 162 11.99 11.16 14.30
C TRP A 162 13.39 10.65 13.95
N LYS A 163 13.43 9.63 13.08
CA LYS A 163 14.66 9.06 12.53
C LYS A 163 15.01 9.73 11.20
N ARG A 164 15.87 9.10 10.42
CA ARG A 164 16.12 9.40 9.00
C ARG A 164 15.49 8.33 8.13
N VAL A 165 15.41 8.58 6.81
CA VAL A 165 14.93 7.59 5.84
C VAL A 165 15.88 7.48 4.66
N LEU A 166 15.89 6.28 4.04
CA LEU A 166 16.59 6.01 2.80
C LEU A 166 15.82 4.94 2.04
N ASP A 167 15.65 5.11 0.70
CA ASP A 167 14.88 4.16 -0.10
C ASP A 167 15.73 2.98 -0.60
N VAL A 168 16.41 2.33 0.33
CA VAL A 168 17.20 1.10 0.10
C VAL A 168 16.97 0.11 1.24
N ASN A 169 17.33 -1.15 1.01
CA ASN A 169 17.37 -2.17 2.05
C ASN A 169 18.76 -2.21 2.68
N ASP A 170 18.94 -1.63 3.87
CA ASP A 170 20.23 -1.62 4.57
C ASP A 170 20.07 -1.88 6.08
N ARG A 171 20.30 -3.11 6.49
CA ARG A 171 20.19 -3.51 7.90
C ARG A 171 21.23 -2.83 8.82
N ALA A 172 22.36 -2.37 8.27
CA ALA A 172 23.40 -1.72 9.05
C ALA A 172 22.97 -0.34 9.55
N LEU A 173 22.03 0.30 8.88
CA LEU A 173 21.50 1.61 9.22
C LEU A 173 20.38 1.59 10.27
N ARG A 174 19.96 0.43 10.78
CA ARG A 174 18.89 0.34 11.79
C ARG A 174 19.19 1.09 13.07
N ASN A 175 20.47 1.07 13.49
CA ASN A 175 20.94 1.79 14.65
C ASN A 175 22.29 2.45 14.29
N VAL A 176 22.36 3.78 14.47
CA VAL A 176 23.55 4.59 14.21
C VAL A 176 23.75 5.60 15.32
N VAL A 177 24.97 6.06 15.51
CA VAL A 177 25.28 7.17 16.44
C VAL A 177 25.62 8.40 15.60
N THR A 178 24.96 9.51 15.89
CA THR A 178 25.16 10.80 15.23
C THR A 178 25.80 11.82 16.18
N GLY A 179 26.28 12.96 15.66
CA GLY A 179 26.83 14.09 16.46
C GLY A 179 28.22 13.85 17.05
N LEU A 180 28.97 12.85 16.55
CA LEU A 180 30.34 12.57 17.02
C LEU A 180 31.27 13.73 16.68
N ARG A 181 32.41 13.79 17.41
CA ARG A 181 33.51 14.79 17.27
C ARG A 181 33.12 16.24 17.54
N GLY A 182 31.95 16.46 18.19
CA GLY A 182 31.49 17.80 18.52
C GLY A 182 30.69 18.51 17.43
N ASP A 183 30.41 17.82 16.30
CA ASP A 183 29.61 18.36 15.19
C ASP A 183 28.12 18.44 15.52
N GLY A 184 27.68 17.82 16.63
CA GLY A 184 26.29 17.81 17.09
C GLY A 184 26.15 17.35 18.52
N VAL A 185 24.92 17.11 18.98
CA VAL A 185 24.63 16.41 20.21
C VAL A 185 24.68 14.91 19.94
N VAL A 186 25.54 14.19 20.65
CA VAL A 186 25.69 12.73 20.45
C VAL A 186 24.37 12.04 20.81
N SER A 187 23.82 11.32 19.88
CA SER A 187 22.58 10.58 20.07
C SER A 187 22.55 9.27 19.27
N GLU A 188 21.86 8.27 19.81
CA GLU A 188 21.51 7.05 19.07
C GLU A 188 20.25 7.32 18.24
N THR A 189 20.30 6.94 16.98
CA THR A 189 19.19 7.07 16.03
C THR A 189 19.22 5.89 15.03
N GLY A 190 18.59 6.02 13.88
CA GLY A 190 18.62 5.01 12.82
C GLY A 190 17.94 5.51 11.56
N PHE A 191 17.82 4.62 10.59
CA PHE A 191 17.11 4.86 9.35
C PHE A 191 15.94 3.89 9.20
N ASP A 192 14.83 4.41 8.70
CA ASP A 192 13.73 3.60 8.18
C ASP A 192 13.76 3.64 6.64
N ILE A 193 13.09 2.71 5.97
CA ILE A 193 12.92 2.78 4.53
C ILE A 193 11.89 3.88 4.20
N THR A 194 12.07 4.60 3.08
CA THR A 194 11.19 5.73 2.70
C THR A 194 9.70 5.41 2.73
N PRO A 195 9.19 4.24 2.27
CA PRO A 195 7.78 3.86 2.41
C PRO A 195 7.24 3.77 3.85
N ALA A 196 8.13 3.72 4.85
CA ALA A 196 7.76 3.72 6.26
C ALA A 196 7.70 5.12 6.87
N SER A 197 8.09 6.15 6.11
CA SER A 197 7.99 7.55 6.53
C SER A 197 6.55 7.96 6.82
N GLU A 198 6.34 8.75 7.89
CA GLU A 198 5.04 9.39 8.12
C GLU A 198 4.66 10.35 6.98
N LEU A 199 5.64 11.03 6.34
CA LEU A 199 5.40 11.86 5.17
C LEU A 199 4.86 11.08 3.97
N MET A 200 5.27 9.82 3.80
CA MET A 200 4.68 8.94 2.77
C MET A 200 3.20 8.65 3.06
N ALA A 201 2.86 8.42 4.31
CA ALA A 201 1.47 8.23 4.72
C ALA A 201 0.65 9.53 4.57
N ILE A 202 1.24 10.67 4.93
CA ILE A 202 0.63 12.00 4.75
C ILE A 202 0.37 12.27 3.28
N LEU A 203 1.34 12.07 2.38
CA LEU A 203 1.18 12.22 0.93
C LEU A 203 -0.02 11.42 0.40
N CYS A 204 -0.20 10.20 0.90
CA CYS A 204 -1.26 9.31 0.45
C CYS A 204 -2.64 9.64 1.04
N LEU A 205 -2.70 10.34 2.17
CA LEU A 205 -3.95 10.66 2.87
C LEU A 205 -4.35 12.14 2.75
N ALA A 206 -3.44 13.01 2.33
CA ALA A 206 -3.73 14.42 2.09
C ALA A 206 -4.78 14.60 0.97
N THR A 207 -5.59 15.65 1.09
CA THR A 207 -6.69 15.98 0.17
C THR A 207 -6.49 17.31 -0.55
N SER A 208 -5.56 18.14 -0.09
CA SER A 208 -5.16 19.42 -0.69
C SER A 208 -3.76 19.84 -0.21
N GLU A 209 -3.22 20.94 -0.75
CA GLU A 209 -1.94 21.52 -0.31
C GLU A 209 -2.05 22.05 1.13
N GLU A 210 -3.17 22.66 1.51
CA GLU A 210 -3.41 23.14 2.87
C GLU A 210 -3.52 21.98 3.88
N ASP A 211 -4.19 20.90 3.48
CA ASP A 211 -4.27 19.70 4.32
C ASP A 211 -2.89 19.03 4.46
N LEU A 212 -2.08 19.01 3.39
CA LEU A 212 -0.69 18.55 3.43
C LEU A 212 0.12 19.36 4.46
N GLN A 213 0.07 20.70 4.40
CA GLN A 213 0.79 21.56 5.33
C GLN A 213 0.33 21.35 6.77
N ARG A 214 -0.98 21.35 7.02
CA ARG A 214 -1.57 21.10 8.35
C ARG A 214 -1.12 19.78 8.94
N ARG A 215 -1.05 18.73 8.14
CA ARG A 215 -0.57 17.41 8.54
C ARG A 215 0.92 17.43 8.87
N ILE A 216 1.74 18.10 8.07
CA ILE A 216 3.18 18.27 8.32
C ILE A 216 3.41 19.03 9.63
N GLU A 217 2.67 20.11 9.90
CA GLU A 217 2.73 20.86 11.16
C GLU A 217 2.51 19.98 12.40
N ASN A 218 1.63 19.00 12.29
CA ASN A 218 1.23 18.12 13.39
C ASN A 218 2.15 16.92 13.64
N ILE A 219 3.14 16.66 12.79
CA ILE A 219 4.12 15.58 13.00
C ILE A 219 4.81 15.77 14.35
N VAL A 220 4.81 14.73 15.19
CA VAL A 220 5.51 14.71 16.48
C VAL A 220 6.93 14.22 16.31
N LEU A 221 7.91 15.06 16.65
CA LEU A 221 9.33 14.78 16.52
C LEU A 221 9.93 14.14 17.77
N GLY A 222 9.38 14.47 18.94
CA GLY A 222 9.86 13.96 20.22
C GLY A 222 9.07 14.51 21.40
N VAL A 223 9.61 14.29 22.59
CA VAL A 223 9.03 14.73 23.87
C VAL A 223 10.04 15.57 24.61
N THR A 224 9.64 16.77 25.05
CA THR A 224 10.43 17.69 25.87
C THR A 224 10.65 17.16 27.28
N ALA A 225 11.56 17.78 28.03
CA ALA A 225 11.87 17.40 29.42
C ALA A 225 10.63 17.48 30.34
N ASP A 226 9.73 18.43 30.10
CA ASP A 226 8.46 18.61 30.82
C ASP A 226 7.31 17.70 30.34
N GLY A 227 7.59 16.82 29.37
CA GLY A 227 6.65 15.80 28.89
C GLY A 227 5.72 16.23 27.76
N LYS A 228 5.90 17.44 27.19
CA LYS A 228 5.11 17.91 26.06
C LYS A 228 5.63 17.36 24.73
N HIS A 229 4.74 17.18 23.76
CA HIS A 229 5.13 16.82 22.41
C HIS A 229 5.75 18.01 21.67
N PHE A 230 6.92 17.80 21.10
CA PHE A 230 7.59 18.74 20.21
C PHE A 230 7.29 18.36 18.77
N ARG A 231 6.67 19.27 18.03
CA ARG A 231 6.15 19.03 16.68
C ARG A 231 6.90 19.83 15.62
N VAL A 232 6.66 19.53 14.34
CA VAL A 232 7.24 20.31 13.22
C VAL A 232 6.81 21.77 13.27
N LYS A 233 5.58 22.08 13.71
CA LYS A 233 5.13 23.47 13.92
C LYS A 233 5.97 24.21 14.96
N ASP A 234 6.43 23.54 16.01
CA ASP A 234 7.28 24.14 17.05
C ASP A 234 8.70 24.42 16.55
N LEU A 235 9.15 23.64 15.56
CA LEU A 235 10.39 23.87 14.83
C LEU A 235 10.29 25.03 13.82
N GLY A 236 9.06 25.40 13.42
CA GLY A 236 8.78 26.54 12.53
C GLY A 236 9.12 26.31 11.06
N VAL A 237 9.17 25.04 10.58
CA VAL A 237 9.68 24.69 9.25
C VAL A 237 8.64 24.07 8.32
N ALA A 238 7.40 23.93 8.75
CA ALA A 238 6.36 23.21 7.99
C ALA A 238 6.18 23.74 6.56
N GLY A 239 6.19 25.06 6.36
CA GLY A 239 6.10 25.66 5.05
C GLY A 239 7.21 25.23 4.09
N ALA A 240 8.47 25.19 4.56
CA ALA A 240 9.61 24.73 3.76
C ALA A 240 9.50 23.24 3.38
N ILE A 241 9.00 22.41 4.32
CA ILE A 241 8.76 20.99 4.06
C ILE A 241 7.61 20.79 3.06
N THR A 242 6.55 21.59 3.16
CA THR A 242 5.44 21.58 2.19
C THR A 242 5.93 21.93 0.78
N VAL A 243 6.80 22.93 0.64
CA VAL A 243 7.41 23.30 -0.65
C VAL A 243 8.18 22.12 -1.28
N LEU A 244 8.96 21.36 -0.48
CA LEU A 244 9.65 20.16 -0.98
C LEU A 244 8.68 19.06 -1.45
N MET A 245 7.47 19.02 -0.91
CA MET A 245 6.46 17.99 -1.20
C MET A 245 5.43 18.44 -2.26
N ARG A 246 5.48 19.68 -2.71
CA ARG A 246 4.42 20.31 -3.52
C ARG A 246 4.16 19.58 -4.82
N ASP A 247 5.21 19.32 -5.60
CA ASP A 247 5.08 18.64 -6.89
C ASP A 247 4.70 17.17 -6.70
N ALA A 248 5.21 16.54 -5.62
CA ALA A 248 4.88 15.17 -5.26
C ALA A 248 3.41 14.99 -4.86
N LEU A 249 2.68 16.05 -4.52
CA LEU A 249 1.25 15.97 -4.17
C LEU A 249 0.39 15.63 -5.40
N ASN A 250 0.82 16.02 -6.61
CA ASN A 250 0.10 15.76 -7.84
C ASN A 250 0.28 14.30 -8.29
N PRO A 251 -0.81 13.57 -8.57
CA PRO A 251 -0.73 12.19 -9.07
C PRO A 251 -0.03 12.08 -10.42
N ASN A 252 0.64 10.97 -10.65
CA ASN A 252 1.33 10.68 -11.90
C ASN A 252 0.41 9.94 -12.87
N LEU A 253 0.26 10.46 -14.09
CA LEU A 253 -0.41 9.82 -15.21
C LEU A 253 0.61 9.10 -16.08
N VAL A 254 0.32 7.86 -16.39
CA VAL A 254 1.04 6.98 -17.30
C VAL A 254 0.05 6.15 -18.13
N GLN A 255 0.53 5.16 -18.85
CA GLN A 255 -0.31 4.28 -19.67
C GLN A 255 -0.02 2.80 -19.40
N THR A 256 -0.96 1.96 -19.78
CA THR A 256 -0.78 0.52 -19.77
C THR A 256 -0.19 0.01 -21.09
N THR A 257 0.14 -1.27 -21.17
CA THR A 257 0.53 -1.97 -22.40
C THR A 257 -0.48 -1.83 -23.56
N GLU A 258 -1.74 -1.57 -23.25
CA GLU A 258 -2.80 -1.34 -24.24
C GLU A 258 -3.18 0.15 -24.37
N GLN A 259 -2.29 1.05 -23.97
CA GLN A 259 -2.44 2.51 -24.12
C GLN A 259 -3.70 3.07 -23.41
N THR A 260 -4.13 2.44 -22.32
CA THR A 260 -5.18 2.95 -21.46
C THR A 260 -4.59 3.74 -20.29
N PRO A 261 -5.32 4.73 -19.72
CA PRO A 261 -4.80 5.56 -18.64
C PRO A 261 -4.54 4.79 -17.36
N ALA A 262 -3.44 5.11 -16.68
CA ALA A 262 -3.11 4.62 -15.36
C ALA A 262 -2.55 5.74 -14.47
N PHE A 263 -2.95 5.76 -13.21
CA PHE A 263 -2.44 6.69 -12.21
C PHE A 263 -1.56 5.96 -11.20
N ILE A 264 -0.37 6.49 -10.94
CA ILE A 264 0.58 5.92 -9.98
C ILE A 264 0.95 7.02 -8.99
N HIS A 265 0.75 6.77 -7.68
CA HIS A 265 1.05 7.80 -6.70
C HIS A 265 1.18 7.23 -5.28
N GLY A 266 2.27 7.60 -4.61
CA GLY A 266 2.60 7.18 -3.26
C GLY A 266 2.89 5.69 -3.12
N GLY A 267 3.70 5.30 -2.15
CA GLY A 267 4.19 3.94 -1.99
C GLY A 267 4.25 3.42 -0.55
N PRO A 268 3.24 3.65 0.32
CA PRO A 268 3.28 3.17 1.70
C PRO A 268 3.16 1.63 1.74
N PHE A 269 3.95 0.97 2.61
CA PHE A 269 3.85 -0.48 2.78
C PHE A 269 2.68 -0.88 3.69
N ALA A 270 1.94 -1.95 3.34
CA ALA A 270 0.76 -2.39 4.09
C ALA A 270 1.06 -3.13 5.40
N ASN A 271 2.29 -3.57 5.61
CA ASN A 271 2.72 -4.22 6.85
C ASN A 271 3.28 -3.26 7.91
N ILE A 272 3.48 -1.99 7.57
CA ILE A 272 4.00 -0.95 8.47
C ILE A 272 3.27 0.40 8.33
N ALA A 273 2.43 0.55 7.31
CA ALA A 273 1.59 1.71 7.03
C ALA A 273 0.25 1.24 6.42
N HIS A 274 -0.56 2.13 5.86
CA HIS A 274 -1.88 1.77 5.32
C HIS A 274 -1.86 1.05 3.96
N GLY A 275 -0.74 1.09 3.22
CA GLY A 275 -0.48 0.19 2.09
C GLY A 275 -1.35 0.36 0.84
N CYS A 276 -1.86 1.55 0.59
CA CYS A 276 -2.71 1.86 -0.56
C CYS A 276 -2.17 3.04 -1.35
N SER A 277 -2.52 3.14 -2.64
CA SER A 277 -2.33 4.35 -3.44
C SER A 277 -2.98 5.57 -2.78
N SER A 278 -2.59 6.78 -3.17
CA SER A 278 -3.11 8.00 -2.56
C SER A 278 -4.62 8.18 -2.77
N VAL A 279 -5.23 8.96 -1.88
CA VAL A 279 -6.61 9.44 -2.02
C VAL A 279 -6.74 10.25 -3.29
N LEU A 280 -5.78 11.14 -3.55
CA LEU A 280 -5.78 12.03 -4.71
C LEU A 280 -5.73 11.28 -6.04
N ALA A 281 -4.83 10.30 -6.20
CA ALA A 281 -4.78 9.49 -7.43
C ALA A 281 -6.07 8.70 -7.66
N THR A 282 -6.65 8.13 -6.59
CA THR A 282 -7.91 7.41 -6.68
C THR A 282 -9.06 8.33 -7.09
N LYS A 283 -9.19 9.50 -6.47
CA LYS A 283 -10.22 10.50 -6.82
C LYS A 283 -9.99 11.10 -8.20
N MET A 284 -8.72 11.31 -8.60
CA MET A 284 -8.37 11.76 -9.95
C MET A 284 -8.86 10.76 -11.00
N ALA A 285 -8.55 9.49 -10.85
CA ALA A 285 -9.04 8.45 -11.75
C ALA A 285 -10.59 8.39 -11.77
N MET A 286 -11.24 8.50 -10.61
CA MET A 286 -12.71 8.51 -10.48
C MET A 286 -13.36 9.73 -11.11
N SER A 287 -12.64 10.85 -11.20
CA SER A 287 -13.15 12.07 -11.86
C SER A 287 -13.29 11.92 -13.38
N TYR A 288 -12.57 10.98 -13.98
CA TYR A 288 -12.47 10.86 -15.44
C TYR A 288 -12.87 9.50 -15.99
N CYS A 289 -13.11 8.50 -15.12
CA CYS A 289 -13.48 7.15 -15.54
C CYS A 289 -14.72 6.65 -14.82
N ASP A 290 -15.53 5.84 -15.53
CA ASP A 290 -16.74 5.22 -14.97
C ASP A 290 -16.40 4.08 -14.00
N TYR A 291 -15.27 3.41 -14.24
CA TYR A 291 -14.72 2.36 -13.40
C TYR A 291 -13.28 2.68 -13.03
N VAL A 292 -12.95 2.53 -11.76
CA VAL A 292 -11.58 2.67 -11.28
C VAL A 292 -11.18 1.44 -10.49
N VAL A 293 -10.10 0.81 -10.93
CA VAL A 293 -9.49 -0.32 -10.23
C VAL A 293 -8.35 0.20 -9.37
N THR A 294 -8.35 -0.15 -8.09
CA THR A 294 -7.21 0.13 -7.19
C THR A 294 -6.86 -1.11 -6.42
N GLU A 295 -5.63 -1.16 -5.90
CA GLU A 295 -5.18 -2.30 -5.10
C GLU A 295 -4.83 -1.91 -3.67
N ALA A 296 -4.92 -2.89 -2.77
CA ALA A 296 -4.37 -2.81 -1.43
C ALA A 296 -3.20 -3.78 -1.26
N GLY A 297 -2.17 -3.37 -0.52
CA GLY A 297 -0.93 -4.13 -0.37
C GLY A 297 -1.12 -5.44 0.39
N PHE A 298 -0.38 -6.48 0.01
CA PHE A 298 -0.41 -7.81 0.62
C PHE A 298 -1.78 -8.50 0.57
N GLY A 299 -2.15 -9.24 1.63
CA GLY A 299 -3.43 -9.92 1.75
C GLY A 299 -4.57 -9.01 2.22
N ALA A 300 -5.80 -9.50 2.08
CA ALA A 300 -6.99 -8.74 2.44
C ALA A 300 -7.07 -8.44 3.95
N ASP A 301 -6.43 -9.25 4.77
CA ASP A 301 -6.33 -9.02 6.22
C ASP A 301 -5.49 -7.80 6.60
N LEU A 302 -4.52 -7.41 5.77
CA LEU A 302 -3.68 -6.24 6.00
C LEU A 302 -4.08 -5.06 5.13
N GLY A 303 -3.94 -5.21 3.81
CA GLY A 303 -4.13 -4.09 2.90
C GLY A 303 -5.58 -3.69 2.75
N ALA A 304 -6.50 -4.64 2.52
CA ALA A 304 -7.90 -4.30 2.34
C ALA A 304 -8.57 -3.83 3.64
N GLU A 305 -8.21 -4.40 4.79
CA GLU A 305 -8.66 -3.89 6.09
C GLU A 305 -8.32 -2.40 6.23
N LYS A 306 -7.04 -2.02 6.00
CA LYS A 306 -6.60 -0.62 6.08
C LYS A 306 -7.18 0.27 4.99
N PHE A 307 -7.43 -0.28 3.81
CA PHE A 307 -8.13 0.43 2.76
C PHE A 307 -9.53 0.88 3.22
N PHE A 308 -10.28 -0.01 3.88
CA PHE A 308 -11.59 0.32 4.42
C PHE A 308 -11.49 1.18 5.69
N ASP A 309 -10.83 0.68 6.73
CA ASP A 309 -10.85 1.30 8.05
C ASP A 309 -10.02 2.59 8.15
N ILE A 310 -9.07 2.83 7.23
CA ILE A 310 -8.25 4.04 7.19
C ILE A 310 -8.60 4.91 5.98
N LYS A 311 -8.30 4.44 4.75
CA LYS A 311 -8.40 5.25 3.53
C LYS A 311 -9.85 5.63 3.22
N CYS A 312 -10.76 4.65 3.15
CA CYS A 312 -12.17 4.92 2.86
C CYS A 312 -12.83 5.77 3.94
N ARG A 313 -12.53 5.50 5.20
CA ARG A 313 -13.04 6.29 6.34
C ARG A 313 -12.64 7.77 6.23
N LYS A 314 -11.36 8.05 5.98
CA LYS A 314 -10.85 9.44 5.88
C LYS A 314 -11.29 10.16 4.62
N ALA A 315 -11.36 9.46 3.50
CA ALA A 315 -11.60 10.06 2.18
C ALA A 315 -13.08 10.05 1.73
N GLY A 316 -13.96 9.38 2.48
CA GLY A 316 -15.36 9.18 2.08
C GLY A 316 -15.51 8.31 0.83
N LEU A 317 -14.52 7.48 0.52
CA LEU A 317 -14.56 6.58 -0.62
C LEU A 317 -15.45 5.38 -0.32
N GLN A 318 -16.20 4.91 -1.33
CA GLN A 318 -17.08 3.76 -1.22
C GLN A 318 -16.84 2.81 -2.38
N PRO A 319 -16.08 1.72 -2.19
CA PRO A 319 -15.92 0.69 -3.21
C PRO A 319 -17.27 0.03 -3.53
N ARG A 320 -17.44 -0.34 -4.78
CA ARG A 320 -18.63 -1.04 -5.29
C ARG A 320 -18.43 -2.56 -5.39
N LEU A 321 -17.17 -3.00 -5.34
CA LEU A 321 -16.77 -4.40 -5.47
C LEU A 321 -15.41 -4.63 -4.84
N VAL A 322 -15.24 -5.82 -4.25
CA VAL A 322 -13.93 -6.37 -3.83
C VAL A 322 -13.61 -7.59 -4.69
N VAL A 323 -12.45 -7.59 -5.31
CA VAL A 323 -11.91 -8.73 -6.06
C VAL A 323 -10.78 -9.36 -5.25
N ILE A 324 -10.94 -10.63 -4.86
CA ILE A 324 -9.89 -11.38 -4.14
C ILE A 324 -9.13 -12.24 -5.15
N VAL A 325 -7.83 -11.96 -5.28
CA VAL A 325 -6.94 -12.75 -6.13
C VAL A 325 -6.44 -13.97 -5.38
N ALA A 326 -6.59 -15.14 -5.99
CA ALA A 326 -6.01 -16.39 -5.54
C ALA A 326 -5.14 -17.02 -6.64
N THR A 327 -4.23 -17.91 -6.26
CA THR A 327 -3.45 -18.76 -7.17
C THR A 327 -3.45 -20.18 -6.63
N THR A 328 -3.36 -21.18 -7.50
CA THR A 328 -3.26 -22.58 -7.07
C THR A 328 -2.05 -22.80 -6.19
N GLN A 329 -0.89 -22.22 -6.55
CA GLN A 329 0.34 -22.24 -5.75
C GLN A 329 0.14 -21.65 -4.35
N GLY A 330 -0.46 -20.45 -4.29
CA GLY A 330 -0.72 -19.79 -3.00
C GLY A 330 -1.61 -20.64 -2.10
N LEU A 331 -2.68 -21.20 -2.65
CA LEU A 331 -3.60 -22.08 -1.93
C LEU A 331 -2.91 -23.37 -1.49
N LYS A 332 -2.17 -24.06 -2.37
CA LYS A 332 -1.41 -25.27 -2.03
C LYS A 332 -0.40 -25.01 -0.91
N MET A 333 0.30 -23.88 -0.95
CA MET A 333 1.23 -23.51 0.12
C MET A 333 0.51 -23.27 1.46
N HIS A 334 -0.66 -22.61 1.44
CA HIS A 334 -1.51 -22.47 2.63
C HIS A 334 -2.07 -23.80 3.13
N GLY A 335 -2.17 -24.80 2.27
CA GLY A 335 -2.52 -26.17 2.62
C GLY A 335 -1.33 -27.05 3.01
N GLY A 336 -0.14 -26.47 3.17
CA GLY A 336 1.05 -27.18 3.69
C GLY A 336 1.91 -27.84 2.61
N VAL A 337 1.67 -27.59 1.31
CA VAL A 337 2.52 -28.09 0.23
C VAL A 337 3.82 -27.28 0.19
N SER A 338 4.97 -27.96 0.10
CA SER A 338 6.29 -27.33 0.04
C SER A 338 6.53 -26.62 -1.29
N LEU A 339 7.43 -25.61 -1.30
CA LEU A 339 7.78 -24.88 -2.52
C LEU A 339 8.30 -25.77 -3.65
N ASP A 340 9.02 -26.83 -3.32
CA ASP A 340 9.61 -27.74 -4.30
C ASP A 340 8.55 -28.52 -5.11
N HIS A 341 7.38 -28.77 -4.50
CA HIS A 341 6.25 -29.49 -5.10
C HIS A 341 5.05 -28.60 -5.43
N ILE A 342 5.18 -27.27 -5.29
CA ILE A 342 4.06 -26.33 -5.36
C ILE A 342 3.41 -26.27 -6.77
N LYS A 343 4.17 -26.60 -7.82
CA LYS A 343 3.70 -26.62 -9.20
C LYS A 343 3.07 -27.94 -9.62
N GLU A 344 3.26 -29.00 -8.83
CA GLU A 344 2.67 -30.30 -9.09
C GLU A 344 1.18 -30.31 -8.68
N PRO A 345 0.33 -31.10 -9.35
CA PRO A 345 -1.07 -31.28 -8.95
C PRO A 345 -1.17 -31.80 -7.51
N ASN A 346 -1.96 -31.12 -6.67
CA ASN A 346 -2.21 -31.50 -5.30
C ASN A 346 -3.57 -31.03 -4.80
N ALA A 347 -4.62 -31.72 -5.20
CA ALA A 347 -6.00 -31.39 -4.83
C ALA A 347 -6.23 -31.34 -3.31
N LYS A 348 -5.57 -32.23 -2.54
CA LYS A 348 -5.69 -32.25 -1.08
C LYS A 348 -5.11 -31.00 -0.44
N GLY A 349 -3.90 -30.61 -0.81
CA GLY A 349 -3.25 -29.39 -0.32
C GLY A 349 -4.03 -28.17 -0.75
N LEU A 350 -4.52 -28.11 -2.00
CA LEU A 350 -5.35 -27.02 -2.48
C LEU A 350 -6.63 -26.88 -1.65
N THR A 351 -7.36 -27.98 -1.42
CA THR A 351 -8.60 -27.99 -0.63
C THR A 351 -8.36 -27.51 0.81
N GLU A 352 -7.29 -27.94 1.46
CA GLU A 352 -6.93 -27.44 2.79
C GLU A 352 -6.61 -25.94 2.78
N GLY A 353 -5.95 -25.45 1.71
CA GLY A 353 -5.61 -24.05 1.54
C GLY A 353 -6.83 -23.14 1.30
N LEU A 354 -7.97 -23.69 0.85
CA LEU A 354 -9.21 -22.92 0.71
C LEU A 354 -9.69 -22.29 2.03
N LYS A 355 -9.28 -22.80 3.18
CA LYS A 355 -9.57 -22.19 4.49
C LYS A 355 -9.03 -20.76 4.57
N ASN A 356 -7.86 -20.48 3.97
CA ASN A 356 -7.30 -19.13 3.89
C ASN A 356 -8.18 -18.23 3.01
N LEU A 357 -8.52 -18.67 1.81
CA LEU A 357 -9.41 -17.95 0.90
C LEU A 357 -10.78 -17.66 1.55
N ASN A 358 -11.40 -18.69 2.14
CA ASN A 358 -12.72 -18.58 2.75
C ASN A 358 -12.77 -17.57 3.89
N ARG A 359 -11.68 -17.46 4.66
CA ARG A 359 -11.57 -16.44 5.68
C ARG A 359 -11.47 -15.04 5.09
N HIS A 360 -10.67 -14.84 4.06
CA HIS A 360 -10.59 -13.55 3.35
C HIS A 360 -11.94 -13.16 2.75
N ILE A 361 -12.68 -14.09 2.12
CA ILE A 361 -14.03 -13.84 1.60
C ILE A 361 -14.95 -13.33 2.72
N ARG A 362 -15.02 -14.06 3.84
CA ARG A 362 -15.87 -13.65 4.99
C ARG A 362 -15.46 -12.30 5.57
N ASN A 363 -14.17 -12.03 5.68
CA ASN A 363 -13.66 -10.74 6.15
C ASN A 363 -14.13 -9.60 5.24
N MET A 364 -14.03 -9.77 3.92
CA MET A 364 -14.43 -8.72 2.96
C MET A 364 -15.95 -8.55 2.91
N GLN A 365 -16.72 -9.63 2.92
CA GLN A 365 -18.18 -9.57 3.06
C GLN A 365 -18.61 -8.86 4.36
N GLY A 366 -17.80 -8.99 5.41
CA GLY A 366 -18.01 -8.31 6.69
C GLY A 366 -18.01 -6.78 6.59
N PHE A 367 -17.32 -6.19 5.60
CA PHE A 367 -17.38 -4.75 5.30
C PHE A 367 -18.66 -4.34 4.56
N GLY A 368 -19.48 -5.31 4.14
CA GLY A 368 -20.79 -5.05 3.52
C GLY A 368 -20.75 -4.87 2.01
N GLN A 369 -19.60 -5.06 1.38
CA GLN A 369 -19.45 -4.92 -0.07
C GLN A 369 -19.56 -6.26 -0.79
N PRO A 370 -19.99 -6.28 -2.08
CA PRO A 370 -19.93 -7.45 -2.92
C PRO A 370 -18.50 -7.97 -3.05
N VAL A 371 -18.35 -9.30 -3.10
CA VAL A 371 -17.06 -9.98 -3.24
C VAL A 371 -17.11 -10.93 -4.40
N ILE A 372 -16.10 -10.90 -5.26
CA ILE A 372 -15.82 -11.94 -6.25
C ILE A 372 -14.39 -12.45 -6.06
N VAL A 373 -14.13 -13.65 -6.54
CA VAL A 373 -12.80 -14.27 -6.52
C VAL A 373 -12.29 -14.42 -7.95
N THR A 374 -11.01 -14.13 -8.15
CA THR A 374 -10.35 -14.45 -9.41
C THR A 374 -9.14 -15.33 -9.17
N LEU A 375 -9.00 -16.37 -9.99
CA LEU A 375 -7.80 -17.17 -10.02
C LEU A 375 -6.84 -16.60 -11.07
N ASN A 376 -5.67 -16.12 -10.61
CA ASN A 376 -4.59 -15.73 -11.52
C ASN A 376 -3.89 -16.99 -12.01
N ARG A 377 -4.18 -17.37 -13.25
CA ARG A 377 -3.77 -18.65 -13.84
C ARG A 377 -2.33 -18.62 -14.31
N PHE A 378 -1.61 -19.70 -14.02
CA PHE A 378 -0.30 -20.02 -14.55
C PHE A 378 -0.37 -21.17 -15.54
N ASP A 379 0.66 -21.33 -16.37
CA ASP A 379 0.74 -22.34 -17.44
C ASP A 379 0.75 -23.79 -16.94
N PHE A 380 1.12 -24.04 -15.69
CA PHE A 380 1.10 -25.37 -15.04
C PHE A 380 -0.20 -25.65 -14.28
N ASP A 381 -1.14 -24.70 -14.20
CA ASP A 381 -2.43 -24.92 -13.52
C ASP A 381 -3.32 -25.86 -14.32
N ILE A 382 -3.87 -26.88 -13.66
CA ILE A 382 -4.78 -27.86 -14.28
C ILE A 382 -6.24 -27.53 -13.98
N GLU A 383 -7.15 -27.89 -14.90
CA GLU A 383 -8.58 -27.57 -14.79
C GLU A 383 -9.22 -28.16 -13.53
N GLU A 384 -8.83 -29.37 -13.11
CA GLU A 384 -9.37 -30.02 -11.92
C GLU A 384 -9.11 -29.20 -10.64
N GLU A 385 -7.95 -28.55 -10.54
CA GLU A 385 -7.63 -27.67 -9.40
C GLU A 385 -8.41 -26.35 -9.50
N ILE A 386 -8.58 -25.82 -10.71
CA ILE A 386 -9.39 -24.62 -10.95
C ILE A 386 -10.84 -24.86 -10.57
N ASP A 387 -11.38 -26.02 -10.94
CA ASP A 387 -12.78 -26.39 -10.63
C ASP A 387 -13.02 -26.57 -9.13
N ILE A 388 -12.03 -27.06 -8.37
CA ILE A 388 -12.13 -27.12 -6.91
C ILE A 388 -12.31 -25.70 -6.33
N VAL A 389 -11.56 -24.71 -6.82
CA VAL A 389 -11.69 -23.31 -6.36
C VAL A 389 -13.01 -22.71 -6.81
N ARG A 390 -13.43 -22.96 -8.06
CA ARG A 390 -14.72 -22.52 -8.62
C ARG A 390 -15.88 -23.02 -7.77
N LYS A 391 -15.94 -24.32 -7.52
CA LYS A 391 -16.98 -24.95 -6.70
C LYS A 391 -17.03 -24.38 -5.29
N ASN A 392 -15.87 -24.18 -4.66
CA ASN A 392 -15.81 -23.56 -3.34
C ASN A 392 -16.40 -22.13 -3.34
N CYS A 393 -16.16 -21.35 -4.39
CA CYS A 393 -16.75 -20.01 -4.52
C CYS A 393 -18.27 -20.07 -4.72
N GLU A 394 -18.76 -21.00 -5.54
CA GLU A 394 -20.19 -21.25 -5.76
C GLU A 394 -20.88 -21.64 -4.45
N ASP A 395 -20.30 -22.55 -3.66
CA ASP A 395 -20.82 -22.99 -2.36
C ASP A 395 -20.89 -21.82 -1.35
N LEU A 396 -20.03 -20.81 -1.49
CA LEU A 396 -20.05 -19.59 -0.68
C LEU A 396 -20.91 -18.46 -1.27
N GLY A 397 -21.53 -18.69 -2.43
CA GLY A 397 -22.36 -17.68 -3.11
C GLY A 397 -21.58 -16.47 -3.61
N VAL A 398 -20.28 -16.63 -3.95
CA VAL A 398 -19.45 -15.58 -4.53
C VAL A 398 -19.10 -15.90 -5.98
N GLY A 399 -19.07 -14.86 -6.84
CA GLY A 399 -18.69 -15.00 -8.23
C GLY A 399 -17.23 -15.41 -8.37
N PHE A 400 -16.94 -16.19 -9.43
CA PHE A 400 -15.60 -16.66 -9.74
C PHE A 400 -15.29 -16.48 -11.22
N ALA A 401 -14.08 -16.01 -11.55
CA ALA A 401 -13.56 -15.96 -12.92
C ALA A 401 -12.06 -16.29 -12.93
N VAL A 402 -11.61 -16.88 -14.04
CA VAL A 402 -10.18 -17.09 -14.30
C VAL A 402 -9.59 -15.82 -14.93
N ASN A 403 -8.37 -15.45 -14.54
CA ASN A 403 -7.63 -14.34 -15.12
C ASN A 403 -6.35 -14.84 -15.79
N GLU A 404 -6.21 -14.56 -17.07
CA GLU A 404 -5.04 -14.89 -17.90
C GLU A 404 -4.35 -13.64 -18.46
N ALA A 405 -4.54 -12.48 -17.82
CA ALA A 405 -4.04 -11.20 -18.33
C ALA A 405 -2.50 -11.15 -18.46
N PHE A 406 -1.77 -11.94 -17.68
CA PHE A 406 -0.32 -12.05 -17.83
C PHE A 406 0.08 -12.47 -19.25
N LEU A 407 -0.63 -13.43 -19.83
CA LEU A 407 -0.34 -13.98 -21.17
C LEU A 407 -1.08 -13.28 -22.30
N LYS A 408 -2.29 -12.78 -22.04
CA LYS A 408 -3.24 -12.33 -23.07
C LYS A 408 -3.66 -10.86 -22.92
N GLY A 409 -3.07 -10.11 -21.99
CA GLY A 409 -3.48 -8.73 -21.75
C GLY A 409 -4.96 -8.62 -21.38
N GLY A 410 -5.64 -7.60 -21.90
CA GLY A 410 -7.06 -7.35 -21.63
C GLY A 410 -8.00 -8.48 -22.07
N GLU A 411 -7.68 -9.19 -23.14
CA GLU A 411 -8.49 -10.34 -23.59
C GLU A 411 -8.56 -11.44 -22.52
N GLY A 412 -7.44 -11.70 -21.84
CA GLY A 412 -7.38 -12.69 -20.75
C GLY A 412 -8.12 -12.29 -19.48
N ALA A 413 -8.66 -11.07 -19.41
CA ALA A 413 -9.42 -10.57 -18.27
C ALA A 413 -10.87 -10.18 -18.60
N MET A 414 -11.34 -10.43 -19.82
CA MET A 414 -12.72 -10.04 -20.23
C MET A 414 -13.79 -10.72 -19.39
N GLU A 415 -13.63 -12.01 -19.07
CA GLU A 415 -14.56 -12.76 -18.22
C GLU A 415 -14.65 -12.15 -16.82
N LEU A 416 -13.49 -11.85 -16.21
CA LEU A 416 -13.42 -11.18 -14.91
C LEU A 416 -14.05 -9.78 -14.97
N ALA A 417 -13.80 -9.03 -16.03
CA ALA A 417 -14.36 -7.69 -16.25
C ALA A 417 -15.88 -7.73 -16.37
N GLN A 418 -16.42 -8.68 -17.14
CA GLN A 418 -17.87 -8.88 -17.28
C GLN A 418 -18.50 -9.28 -15.95
N LEU A 419 -17.90 -10.22 -15.22
CA LEU A 419 -18.36 -10.62 -13.89
C LEU A 419 -18.37 -9.44 -12.91
N ALA A 420 -17.34 -8.59 -12.96
CA ALA A 420 -17.26 -7.39 -12.12
C ALA A 420 -18.39 -6.40 -12.42
N VAL A 421 -18.66 -6.12 -13.71
CA VAL A 421 -19.76 -5.24 -14.15
C VAL A 421 -21.10 -5.81 -13.72
N ASP A 422 -21.36 -7.08 -14.03
CA ASP A 422 -22.62 -7.75 -13.70
C ASP A 422 -22.90 -7.76 -12.19
N THR A 423 -21.84 -7.96 -11.38
CA THR A 423 -21.97 -7.94 -9.93
C THR A 423 -22.30 -6.54 -9.40
N ILE A 424 -21.63 -5.51 -9.94
CA ILE A 424 -21.89 -4.11 -9.56
C ILE A 424 -23.30 -3.68 -9.96
N ASP A 425 -23.74 -4.03 -11.15
CA ASP A 425 -25.05 -3.61 -11.70
C ASP A 425 -26.24 -4.30 -11.01
N LYS A 426 -26.03 -5.52 -10.50
CA LYS A 426 -27.06 -6.28 -9.75
C LYS A 426 -27.26 -5.78 -8.31
N GLN A 427 -26.32 -5.04 -7.75
CA GLN A 427 -26.34 -4.68 -6.33
C GLN A 427 -26.28 -3.15 -6.14
N GLN A 428 -27.18 -2.66 -5.27
CA GLN A 428 -27.12 -1.26 -4.84
C GLN A 428 -25.89 -1.00 -3.95
N PRO A 429 -25.36 0.23 -3.95
CA PRO A 429 -24.30 0.60 -3.02
C PRO A 429 -24.73 0.37 -1.58
N LEU A 430 -23.91 -0.36 -0.81
CA LEU A 430 -24.14 -0.57 0.61
C LEU A 430 -23.17 0.28 1.42
N PRO A 431 -23.59 0.87 2.55
CA PRO A 431 -22.68 1.59 3.42
C PRO A 431 -21.60 0.64 3.97
N ILE A 432 -20.38 1.16 4.11
CA ILE A 432 -19.26 0.39 4.65
C ILE A 432 -19.53 0.09 6.15
N ARG A 433 -19.38 -1.16 6.53
CA ARG A 433 -19.42 -1.62 7.92
C ARG A 433 -17.99 -1.68 8.45
N PHE A 434 -17.51 -0.58 8.96
CA PHE A 434 -16.15 -0.51 9.53
C PHE A 434 -15.94 -1.51 10.67
N THR A 435 -14.69 -1.93 10.87
CA THR A 435 -14.33 -2.92 11.90
C THR A 435 -14.57 -2.39 13.30
N TYR A 436 -14.40 -1.09 13.49
CA TYR A 436 -14.59 -0.39 14.78
C TYR A 436 -15.24 0.97 14.56
N LYS A 437 -15.81 1.53 15.63
CA LYS A 437 -16.35 2.89 15.65
C LYS A 437 -15.20 3.89 15.90
N GLU A 438 -15.37 5.09 15.41
CA GLU A 438 -14.40 6.17 15.63
C GLU A 438 -14.23 6.51 17.11
N ALA A 439 -15.32 6.48 17.87
CA ALA A 439 -15.34 6.74 19.31
C ALA A 439 -14.86 5.58 20.20
N ASP A 440 -14.52 4.42 19.63
CA ASP A 440 -13.95 3.33 20.42
C ASP A 440 -12.56 3.75 20.96
N CYS A 441 -12.18 3.28 22.14
CA CYS A 441 -10.82 3.51 22.64
C CYS A 441 -9.78 2.75 21.79
N LEU A 442 -8.49 3.12 21.90
CA LEU A 442 -7.45 2.55 21.06
C LEU A 442 -7.32 1.03 21.22
N GLU A 443 -7.43 0.54 22.45
CA GLU A 443 -7.36 -0.89 22.73
C GLU A 443 -8.54 -1.63 22.10
N ASP A 444 -9.75 -1.09 22.18
CA ASP A 444 -10.94 -1.68 21.55
C ASP A 444 -10.79 -1.73 20.03
N LYS A 445 -10.25 -0.68 19.40
CA LYS A 445 -9.95 -0.67 17.96
C LYS A 445 -8.98 -1.77 17.59
N ILE A 446 -7.86 -1.87 18.31
CA ILE A 446 -6.83 -2.91 18.11
C ILE A 446 -7.44 -4.30 18.29
N GLU A 447 -8.20 -4.52 19.38
CA GLU A 447 -8.81 -5.80 19.65
C GLU A 447 -9.84 -6.20 18.58
N LYS A 448 -10.67 -5.28 18.13
CA LYS A 448 -11.68 -5.54 17.09
C LYS A 448 -11.02 -5.96 15.77
N VAL A 449 -9.94 -5.29 15.34
CA VAL A 449 -9.17 -5.70 14.15
C VAL A 449 -8.57 -7.09 14.37
N CYS A 450 -7.86 -7.31 15.49
CA CYS A 450 -7.20 -8.58 15.76
C CYS A 450 -8.18 -9.76 15.86
N LYS A 451 -9.32 -9.57 16.51
CA LYS A 451 -10.32 -10.63 16.70
C LYS A 451 -11.14 -10.85 15.43
N ARG A 452 -11.69 -9.79 14.83
CA ARG A 452 -12.61 -9.90 13.70
C ARG A 452 -11.90 -10.25 12.39
N ILE A 453 -10.78 -9.58 12.08
CA ILE A 453 -10.09 -9.75 10.81
C ILE A 453 -9.08 -10.90 10.89
N TYR A 454 -8.22 -10.92 11.93
CA TYR A 454 -7.18 -11.95 12.05
C TYR A 454 -7.68 -13.21 12.76
N GLY A 455 -8.74 -13.15 13.59
CA GLY A 455 -9.29 -14.25 14.36
C GLY A 455 -8.43 -14.66 15.54
N ALA A 456 -7.73 -13.70 16.08
CA ALA A 456 -7.07 -13.90 17.37
C ALA A 456 -8.09 -14.17 18.47
N SER A 457 -7.75 -15.09 19.38
CA SER A 457 -8.54 -15.34 20.58
C SER A 457 -8.33 -14.25 21.65
N ALA A 458 -7.12 -13.67 21.69
CA ALA A 458 -6.77 -12.62 22.65
C ALA A 458 -5.76 -11.63 22.06
N VAL A 459 -5.69 -10.45 22.70
CA VAL A 459 -4.66 -9.44 22.47
C VAL A 459 -3.94 -9.16 23.77
N GLU A 460 -2.62 -9.20 23.76
CA GLU A 460 -1.77 -8.90 24.91
C GLU A 460 -0.95 -7.65 24.66
N TYR A 461 -0.83 -6.82 25.68
CA TYR A 461 -0.02 -5.60 25.66
C TYR A 461 1.14 -5.74 26.64
N SER A 462 2.36 -5.45 26.19
CA SER A 462 3.51 -5.40 27.09
C SER A 462 3.33 -4.28 28.14
N PRO A 463 3.96 -4.36 29.33
CA PRO A 463 3.88 -3.30 30.33
C PRO A 463 4.33 -1.94 29.78
N LYS A 464 5.33 -1.91 28.92
CA LYS A 464 5.81 -0.70 28.22
C LYS A 464 4.71 -0.08 27.37
N VAL A 465 3.99 -0.92 26.60
CA VAL A 465 2.89 -0.46 25.72
C VAL A 465 1.71 0.07 26.54
N LYS A 466 1.32 -0.60 27.63
CA LYS A 466 0.28 -0.11 28.52
C LYS A 466 0.60 1.27 29.06
N LYS A 467 1.81 1.46 29.60
CA LYS A 467 2.28 2.76 30.07
C LYS A 467 2.27 3.84 28.98
N LYS A 468 2.64 3.47 27.74
CA LYS A 468 2.63 4.38 26.59
C LYS A 468 1.20 4.78 26.20
N LEU A 469 0.26 3.84 26.16
CA LEU A 469 -1.15 4.12 25.91
C LEU A 469 -1.76 5.01 27.00
N ASP A 470 -1.43 4.77 28.27
CA ASP A 470 -1.87 5.62 29.37
C ASP A 470 -1.29 7.04 29.26
N SER A 471 0.00 7.17 28.89
CA SER A 471 0.62 8.47 28.62
C SER A 471 -0.03 9.19 27.45
N LEU A 472 -0.32 8.48 26.34
CA LEU A 472 -1.03 9.06 25.20
C LEU A 472 -2.40 9.60 25.60
N ARG A 473 -3.17 8.85 26.39
CA ARG A 473 -4.47 9.32 26.89
C ARG A 473 -4.34 10.59 27.74
N ALA A 474 -3.34 10.63 28.64
CA ALA A 474 -3.15 11.76 29.54
C ALA A 474 -2.68 13.04 28.82
N THR A 475 -1.87 12.89 27.75
CA THR A 475 -1.22 14.04 27.06
C THR A 475 -2.14 14.69 26.02
N PHE A 476 -3.16 13.98 25.53
CA PHE A 476 -4.02 14.45 24.44
C PHE A 476 -5.46 14.71 24.85
N THR A 477 -5.71 15.00 26.13
CA THR A 477 -7.06 15.25 26.63
C THR A 477 -7.58 16.65 26.32
N ASP A 478 -6.74 17.65 26.10
CA ASP A 478 -7.19 19.05 26.18
C ASP A 478 -7.16 19.85 24.87
N ASP A 479 -6.23 19.62 23.92
CA ASP A 479 -6.16 20.44 22.70
C ASP A 479 -6.48 19.69 21.40
N ASP A 480 -6.33 18.38 21.40
CA ASP A 480 -6.41 17.55 20.21
C ASP A 480 -7.26 16.29 20.40
N GLY A 481 -8.35 16.29 21.13
CA GLY A 481 -9.27 15.16 21.33
C GLY A 481 -9.34 14.14 20.15
N ALA A 482 -8.60 14.50 19.10
CA ALA A 482 -8.40 13.83 17.85
C ALA A 482 -7.75 12.44 17.96
N ILE A 483 -6.83 12.16 18.92
CA ILE A 483 -6.16 10.85 18.97
C ILE A 483 -7.12 9.71 19.29
N ALA A 484 -8.14 9.97 20.10
CA ALA A 484 -9.21 8.99 20.32
C ALA A 484 -9.92 8.63 19.00
N HIS A 485 -9.94 9.53 18.04
CA HIS A 485 -10.58 9.34 16.73
C HIS A 485 -9.63 8.72 15.67
N TYR A 486 -8.33 8.66 15.95
CA TYR A 486 -7.39 8.10 14.97
C TYR A 486 -7.67 6.62 14.70
N PRO A 487 -7.66 6.20 13.42
CA PRO A 487 -7.69 4.79 13.07
C PRO A 487 -6.41 4.09 13.51
N VAL A 488 -6.50 2.78 13.69
CA VAL A 488 -5.37 1.93 14.03
C VAL A 488 -4.85 1.19 12.81
N CYS A 489 -3.54 1.16 12.68
CA CYS A 489 -2.81 0.39 11.67
C CYS A 489 -2.03 -0.72 12.37
N ILE A 490 -2.46 -1.96 12.23
CA ILE A 490 -1.72 -3.10 12.81
C ILE A 490 -0.56 -3.46 11.88
N ALA A 491 0.67 -3.33 12.40
CA ALA A 491 1.88 -3.72 11.71
C ALA A 491 2.29 -5.13 12.15
N LYS A 492 2.16 -6.10 11.24
CA LYS A 492 2.49 -7.52 11.45
C LYS A 492 3.02 -8.17 10.19
N THR A 493 3.47 -9.43 10.30
CA THR A 493 3.85 -10.23 9.13
C THR A 493 2.70 -10.33 8.13
N GLN A 494 3.02 -10.27 6.84
CA GLN A 494 2.07 -10.42 5.75
C GLN A 494 1.73 -11.89 5.41
N PHE A 495 2.50 -12.84 5.91
CA PHE A 495 2.41 -14.25 5.49
C PHE A 495 1.38 -15.09 6.27
N SER A 496 0.79 -14.54 7.32
CA SER A 496 -0.15 -15.25 8.19
C SER A 496 -1.19 -14.29 8.76
N PHE A 497 -2.37 -14.78 9.09
CA PHE A 497 -3.32 -14.05 9.92
C PHE A 497 -2.76 -13.78 11.34
N SER A 498 -1.91 -14.67 11.85
CA SER A 498 -1.21 -14.46 13.12
C SER A 498 -0.01 -13.51 12.97
N ALA A 499 0.71 -13.26 14.08
CA ALA A 499 1.99 -12.56 14.07
C ALA A 499 3.20 -13.48 13.80
N ASP A 500 2.97 -14.77 13.56
CA ASP A 500 3.99 -15.78 13.24
C ASP A 500 3.94 -16.09 11.74
N SER A 501 5.01 -15.75 11.02
CA SER A 501 5.12 -15.91 9.56
C SER A 501 5.14 -17.38 9.09
N THR A 502 5.32 -18.33 10.00
CA THR A 502 5.37 -19.77 9.68
C THR A 502 4.00 -20.46 9.75
N ARG A 503 3.00 -19.80 10.33
CA ARG A 503 1.64 -20.35 10.49
C ARG A 503 0.79 -20.02 9.25
N TYR A 504 0.86 -20.87 8.25
CA TYR A 504 0.06 -20.76 7.01
C TYR A 504 -1.41 -21.13 7.22
N GLY A 505 -2.21 -21.01 6.16
CA GLY A 505 -3.63 -21.36 6.15
C GLY A 505 -4.50 -20.35 6.90
N SER A 506 -5.39 -20.85 7.74
CA SER A 506 -6.27 -20.06 8.61
C SER A 506 -6.07 -20.45 10.07
N PRO A 507 -4.99 -19.98 10.72
CA PRO A 507 -4.71 -20.33 12.11
C PRO A 507 -5.81 -19.84 13.06
N GLU A 508 -6.04 -20.61 14.14
CA GLU A 508 -7.01 -20.31 15.20
C GLU A 508 -6.34 -20.41 16.57
N GLY A 509 -6.99 -19.89 17.61
CA GLY A 509 -6.57 -20.03 19.00
C GLY A 509 -5.25 -19.32 19.34
N PHE A 510 -4.87 -18.29 18.58
CA PHE A 510 -3.62 -17.56 18.82
C PHE A 510 -3.86 -16.21 19.49
N THR A 511 -2.81 -15.72 20.15
CA THR A 511 -2.78 -14.40 20.77
C THR A 511 -1.92 -13.45 19.94
N ILE A 512 -2.39 -12.23 19.70
CA ILE A 512 -1.59 -11.14 19.14
C ILE A 512 -0.96 -10.35 20.29
N ARG A 513 0.36 -10.22 20.27
CA ARG A 513 1.10 -9.42 21.25
C ARG A 513 1.50 -8.10 20.64
N ILE A 514 1.00 -7.00 21.19
CA ILE A 514 1.39 -5.65 20.82
C ILE A 514 2.68 -5.29 21.59
N ARG A 515 3.76 -5.05 20.85
CA ARG A 515 5.11 -4.80 21.39
C ARG A 515 5.45 -3.32 21.48
N ASP A 516 4.88 -2.52 20.60
CA ASP A 516 5.02 -1.06 20.62
C ASP A 516 3.83 -0.40 19.94
N VAL A 517 3.67 0.90 20.19
CA VAL A 517 2.67 1.76 19.56
C VAL A 517 3.38 3.02 19.09
N ILE A 518 3.19 3.39 17.83
CA ILE A 518 3.76 4.59 17.23
C ILE A 518 2.63 5.57 16.95
N LEU A 519 2.81 6.79 17.40
CA LEU A 519 1.88 7.88 17.19
C LEU A 519 2.31 8.66 15.94
N ASN A 520 1.48 8.63 14.91
CA ASN A 520 1.66 9.40 13.68
C ASN A 520 0.56 10.47 13.62
N CYS A 521 0.80 11.61 14.30
CA CYS A 521 -0.17 12.71 14.39
C CYS A 521 -0.39 13.43 13.06
N GLY A 522 0.61 13.54 12.22
CA GLY A 522 0.48 14.16 10.91
C GLY A 522 -0.37 13.34 9.96
N SER A 523 -0.17 12.02 9.92
CA SER A 523 -1.04 11.12 9.15
C SER A 523 -2.35 10.76 9.86
N GLU A 524 -2.52 11.23 11.12
CA GLU A 524 -3.67 10.97 11.97
C GLU A 524 -3.96 9.47 12.11
N MET A 525 -2.96 8.70 12.52
CA MET A 525 -3.01 7.25 12.58
C MET A 525 -2.15 6.71 13.74
N ILE A 526 -2.63 5.67 14.40
CA ILE A 526 -1.85 4.92 15.40
C ILE A 526 -1.35 3.62 14.77
N VAL A 527 -0.03 3.39 14.81
CA VAL A 527 0.56 2.14 14.34
C VAL A 527 0.85 1.24 15.53
N ALA A 528 0.15 0.11 15.63
CA ALA A 528 0.35 -0.91 16.66
C ALA A 528 1.26 -2.03 16.11
N ILE A 529 2.44 -2.17 16.67
CA ILE A 529 3.46 -3.13 16.24
C ILE A 529 3.17 -4.49 16.88
N ALA A 530 2.88 -5.48 16.04
CA ALA A 530 2.69 -6.87 16.43
C ALA A 530 3.76 -7.77 15.80
N GLY A 531 4.49 -8.52 16.62
CA GLY A 531 5.58 -9.37 16.14
C GLY A 531 6.89 -8.62 15.85
N ASP A 532 7.76 -9.26 15.07
CA ASP A 532 9.12 -8.74 14.78
C ASP A 532 9.13 -7.95 13.47
N MET A 533 8.45 -6.80 13.47
CA MET A 533 8.43 -5.91 12.31
C MET A 533 9.62 -4.96 12.32
N VAL A 534 10.32 -4.89 11.19
CA VAL A 534 11.43 -3.95 10.99
C VAL A 534 11.05 -2.93 9.91
N ARG A 535 11.34 -1.67 10.17
CA ARG A 535 11.07 -0.54 9.26
C ARG A 535 12.23 -0.24 8.31
N MET A 536 13.38 -0.89 8.50
CA MET A 536 14.51 -0.92 7.57
C MET A 536 14.79 -2.38 7.19
N PRO A 537 14.32 -2.84 6.02
CA PRO A 537 14.58 -4.20 5.54
C PRO A 537 16.08 -4.44 5.30
N GLY A 538 16.51 -5.70 5.40
CA GLY A 538 17.84 -6.10 4.99
C GLY A 538 17.83 -6.72 3.59
N LEU A 539 18.96 -6.66 2.90
CA LEU A 539 19.15 -7.40 1.66
C LEU A 539 19.18 -8.92 1.93
N PRO A 540 18.66 -9.75 1.01
CA PRO A 540 18.79 -11.20 1.07
C PRO A 540 20.23 -11.63 0.74
N LYS A 541 20.49 -12.94 0.84
CA LYS A 541 21.81 -13.51 0.48
C LYS A 541 22.15 -13.30 -1.00
N SER A 542 21.15 -13.34 -1.89
CA SER A 542 21.25 -13.05 -3.31
C SER A 542 20.23 -11.99 -3.67
N PRO A 543 20.61 -10.71 -3.67
CA PRO A 543 19.70 -9.62 -4.01
C PRO A 543 19.43 -9.56 -5.51
N GLN A 544 18.27 -9.02 -5.89
CA GLN A 544 17.90 -8.82 -7.29
C GLN A 544 18.92 -7.95 -8.06
N ALA A 545 19.59 -7.04 -7.36
CA ALA A 545 20.65 -6.20 -7.92
C ALA A 545 21.77 -6.99 -8.65
N GLU A 546 22.02 -8.25 -8.26
CA GLU A 546 23.02 -9.10 -8.93
C GLU A 546 22.61 -9.50 -10.36
N ARG A 547 21.34 -9.34 -10.71
CA ARG A 547 20.76 -9.73 -12.01
C ARG A 547 20.45 -8.53 -12.89
N ILE A 548 20.50 -7.31 -12.35
CA ILE A 548 20.22 -6.08 -13.08
C ILE A 548 21.53 -5.59 -13.71
N THR A 549 21.53 -5.42 -15.03
CA THR A 549 22.71 -4.98 -15.79
C THR A 549 22.31 -4.05 -16.95
N ILE A 550 23.30 -3.50 -17.63
CA ILE A 550 23.12 -2.79 -18.89
C ILE A 550 23.84 -3.59 -19.97
N GLU A 551 23.08 -4.06 -20.96
CA GLU A 551 23.59 -4.79 -22.12
C GLU A 551 23.22 -4.03 -23.40
N ASN A 552 24.22 -3.70 -24.24
CA ASN A 552 24.00 -2.92 -25.47
C ASN A 552 23.26 -1.59 -25.29
N GLY A 553 23.38 -0.95 -24.11
CA GLY A 553 22.68 0.29 -23.77
C GLY A 553 21.27 0.10 -23.23
N GLU A 554 20.82 -1.12 -23.05
CA GLU A 554 19.51 -1.49 -22.51
C GLU A 554 19.61 -2.10 -21.12
N ILE A 555 18.62 -1.82 -20.25
CA ILE A 555 18.55 -2.38 -18.90
C ILE A 555 18.03 -3.82 -19.00
N GLU A 556 18.74 -4.78 -18.43
CA GLU A 556 18.31 -6.17 -18.34
C GLU A 556 18.14 -6.60 -16.88
N GLY A 557 17.28 -7.62 -16.62
CA GLY A 557 17.05 -8.17 -15.30
C GLY A 557 16.18 -7.32 -14.38
N LEU A 558 15.69 -6.16 -14.82
CA LEU A 558 14.69 -5.38 -14.10
C LEU A 558 13.30 -6.00 -14.34
N SER A 559 12.53 -6.30 -13.30
CA SER A 559 11.22 -6.95 -13.38
C SER A 559 10.22 -6.29 -12.43
#